data_08a2f40858438bfc9c4e0bbcc1b48b50
#
_entry.id   08a2f40858438bfc9c4e0bbcc1b48b50
#
_cell.length_a   1.000
_cell.length_b   1.000
_cell.length_c   1.000
_cell.angle_alpha   90.00
_cell.angle_beta   90.00
_cell.angle_gamma   90.00
#
_symmetry.space_group_name_H-M   'P 1'
#
loop_
_entity.id
_entity.type
_entity.pdbx_description
1 polymer ?
#
loop_
_entity_poly.entity_id
_entity_poly.type
_entity_poly.pdbx_seq_one_letter_code
_entity_poly.pdbx_strand_id
1 'polypeptide(L)'
;MKKYIESARGETSMEKNRLRPQKFGKNIRMSYSRQKEVLEMPNLIEVQKNSYRWFLNAGLKEVFNDISPITDYSGHLSLEFVDFVLCEDDVKYSIEECKERDATYAAPLKVKVRLYNKETDEIKEHDIFMGDLPLMTETGTFVINGAERVIVSQLVRSPGIYYEIGHDKIGKTLYSCTVIPNRGAWLE
;
A
#
# COMPACT_ATOMS: atom_id res chain seq x y z
N MET A 1 26.43 33.59 32.74
CA MET A 1 25.86 32.62 33.72
C MET A 1 24.43 32.93 34.17
N LYS A 2 24.06 34.20 34.46
CA LYS A 2 22.65 34.55 34.84
C LYS A 2 21.60 34.30 33.75
N LYS A 3 21.90 34.48 32.47
CA LYS A 3 20.94 34.23 31.36
C LYS A 3 20.58 32.76 31.13
N TYR A 4 21.49 31.82 31.46
CA TYR A 4 21.23 30.39 31.37
C TYR A 4 20.32 29.85 32.50
N ILE A 5 20.33 30.51 33.63
CA ILE A 5 19.52 30.12 34.81
C ILE A 5 18.04 30.60 34.65
N GLU A 6 17.84 31.71 33.91
CA GLU A 6 16.47 32.20 33.62
C GLU A 6 15.76 31.35 32.51
N SER A 7 16.49 30.85 31.55
CA SER A 7 15.97 29.91 30.52
C SER A 7 15.51 28.60 31.16
N ALA A 8 16.30 28.04 32.06
CA ALA A 8 15.93 26.79 32.75
C ALA A 8 14.75 26.95 33.74
N ARG A 9 14.52 28.17 34.29
CA ARG A 9 13.33 28.44 35.12
C ARG A 9 12.05 28.61 34.32
N GLY A 10 12.14 29.06 33.06
CA GLY A 10 11.00 29.17 32.13
C GLY A 10 10.42 27.80 31.73
N GLU A 11 11.29 26.82 31.50
CA GLU A 11 10.85 25.45 31.08
C GLU A 11 10.19 24.69 32.22
N THR A 12 10.69 24.84 33.46
CA THR A 12 10.08 24.17 34.61
C THR A 12 8.71 24.71 35.01
N SER A 13 8.39 25.97 34.68
CA SER A 13 7.07 26.53 34.98
C SER A 13 6.01 26.14 33.94
N MET A 14 6.40 25.90 32.69
CA MET A 14 5.50 25.40 31.65
C MET A 14 5.14 23.92 31.81
N GLU A 15 6.04 23.09 32.31
CA GLU A 15 5.75 21.67 32.59
C GLU A 15 4.77 21.47 33.75
N LYS A 16 4.86 22.30 34.77
CA LYS A 16 3.95 22.21 35.95
C LYS A 16 2.46 22.47 35.64
N ASN A 17 2.16 23.12 34.52
CA ASN A 17 0.79 23.45 34.14
C ASN A 17 0.09 22.40 33.25
N ARG A 18 0.81 21.36 32.81
CA ARG A 18 0.32 20.36 31.85
C ARG A 18 -0.42 19.19 32.51
N LEU A 19 -0.02 18.82 33.69
CA LEU A 19 -0.55 17.65 34.42
C LEU A 19 -1.26 18.13 35.68
N ARG A 20 -2.53 17.75 35.81
CA ARG A 20 -3.32 18.04 37.02
C ARG A 20 -3.88 16.75 37.60
N PRO A 21 -3.67 16.50 38.93
CA PRO A 21 -4.33 15.39 39.58
C PRO A 21 -5.83 15.67 39.67
N GLN A 22 -6.65 14.78 39.12
CA GLN A 22 -8.11 14.85 39.17
C GLN A 22 -8.65 13.66 39.95
N LYS A 23 -9.53 13.92 40.91
CA LYS A 23 -10.12 12.88 41.74
C LYS A 23 -11.35 12.28 41.04
N PHE A 24 -11.32 10.97 40.86
CA PHE A 24 -12.41 10.15 40.30
C PHE A 24 -12.85 9.15 41.38
N GLY A 25 -13.85 9.47 42.18
CA GLY A 25 -14.26 8.67 43.32
C GLY A 25 -13.18 8.53 44.37
N LYS A 26 -12.68 7.28 44.57
CA LYS A 26 -11.58 6.99 45.51
C LYS A 26 -10.17 7.10 44.86
N ASN A 27 -10.10 7.19 43.53
CA ASN A 27 -8.85 7.18 42.81
C ASN A 27 -8.45 8.58 42.32
N ILE A 28 -7.14 8.86 42.32
CA ILE A 28 -6.56 10.07 41.75
C ILE A 28 -5.93 9.71 40.43
N ARG A 29 -6.32 10.38 39.35
CA ARG A 29 -5.74 10.23 38.01
C ARG A 29 -5.13 11.53 37.56
N MET A 30 -4.05 11.45 36.79
CA MET A 30 -3.46 12.64 36.15
C MET A 30 -4.26 13.01 34.89
N SER A 31 -4.73 14.26 34.84
CA SER A 31 -5.45 14.77 33.69
C SER A 31 -4.50 15.46 32.71
N TYR A 32 -4.58 15.07 31.44
CA TYR A 32 -3.83 15.64 30.31
C TYR A 32 -4.70 16.58 29.45
N SER A 33 -5.91 16.91 29.87
CA SER A 33 -6.89 17.67 29.08
C SER A 33 -6.45 19.09 28.67
N ARG A 34 -5.41 19.63 29.30
CA ARG A 34 -4.85 20.94 28.98
C ARG A 34 -3.44 20.89 28.38
N GLN A 35 -3.01 19.72 27.96
CA GLN A 35 -1.76 19.60 27.25
C GLN A 35 -1.91 20.26 25.88
N LYS A 36 -0.92 21.07 25.47
CA LYS A 36 -0.86 21.58 24.10
C LYS A 36 -0.65 20.40 23.16
N GLU A 37 -1.19 20.49 21.95
CA GLU A 37 -0.89 19.54 20.89
C GLU A 37 0.64 19.51 20.66
N VAL A 38 1.23 18.35 20.84
CA VAL A 38 2.68 18.12 20.65
C VAL A 38 2.92 17.53 19.25
N LEU A 39 1.95 16.81 18.73
CA LEU A 39 1.97 16.19 17.41
C LEU A 39 0.83 16.77 16.59
N GLU A 40 1.11 17.03 15.33
CA GLU A 40 0.07 17.38 14.37
C GLU A 40 -0.91 16.21 14.21
N MET A 41 -2.18 16.54 13.92
CA MET A 41 -3.18 15.51 13.68
C MET A 41 -2.78 14.70 12.45
N PRO A 42 -2.64 13.36 12.58
CA PRO A 42 -2.24 12.54 11.44
C PRO A 42 -3.30 12.57 10.35
N ASN A 43 -2.85 12.58 9.10
CA ASN A 43 -3.74 12.45 7.95
C ASN A 43 -4.23 11.00 7.85
N LEU A 44 -5.51 10.76 8.18
CA LEU A 44 -6.10 9.43 8.24
C LEU A 44 -6.16 8.71 6.88
N ILE A 45 -6.10 9.46 5.78
CA ILE A 45 -6.11 8.90 4.42
C ILE A 45 -4.69 8.74 3.83
N GLU A 46 -3.66 9.02 4.60
CA GLU A 46 -2.27 8.94 4.15
C GLU A 46 -1.89 7.51 3.78
N VAL A 47 -2.41 6.52 4.49
CA VAL A 47 -2.17 5.09 4.23
C VAL A 47 -2.58 4.72 2.80
N GLN A 48 -3.79 5.11 2.37
CA GLN A 48 -4.28 4.85 1.03
C GLN A 48 -3.46 5.60 -0.03
N LYS A 49 -3.17 6.88 0.19
CA LYS A 49 -2.38 7.69 -0.74
C LYS A 49 -0.97 7.18 -0.91
N ASN A 50 -0.30 6.82 0.18
CA ASN A 50 1.06 6.29 0.15
C ASN A 50 1.11 4.91 -0.51
N SER A 51 0.13 4.05 -0.23
CA SER A 51 0.00 2.74 -0.87
C SER A 51 -0.19 2.86 -2.38
N TYR A 52 -1.04 3.79 -2.83
CA TYR A 52 -1.27 4.01 -4.26
C TYR A 52 -0.03 4.60 -4.97
N ARG A 53 0.67 5.55 -4.33
CA ARG A 53 1.94 6.09 -4.85
C ARG A 53 3.00 5.00 -4.97
N TRP A 54 3.12 4.16 -3.94
CA TRP A 54 4.03 3.02 -4.00
C TRP A 54 3.66 2.07 -5.13
N PHE A 55 2.37 1.78 -5.30
CA PHE A 55 1.88 0.92 -6.38
C PHE A 55 2.27 1.45 -7.76
N LEU A 56 2.09 2.75 -8.02
CA LEU A 56 2.48 3.37 -9.29
C LEU A 56 4.00 3.39 -9.51
N ASN A 57 4.77 3.69 -8.45
CA ASN A 57 6.22 3.87 -8.57
C ASN A 57 7.01 2.55 -8.58
N ALA A 58 6.59 1.59 -7.79
CA ALA A 58 7.32 0.34 -7.57
C ALA A 58 6.47 -0.90 -7.83
N GLY A 59 5.22 -0.94 -7.34
CA GLY A 59 4.41 -2.14 -7.35
C GLY A 59 4.08 -2.64 -8.77
N LEU A 60 3.74 -1.76 -9.69
CA LEU A 60 3.52 -2.12 -11.10
C LEU A 60 4.78 -2.72 -11.73
N LYS A 61 5.94 -2.15 -11.43
CA LYS A 61 7.21 -2.65 -11.94
C LYS A 61 7.55 -4.04 -11.39
N GLU A 62 7.28 -4.26 -10.11
CA GLU A 62 7.44 -5.58 -9.49
C GLU A 62 6.54 -6.62 -10.17
N VAL A 63 5.26 -6.29 -10.41
CA VAL A 63 4.31 -7.19 -11.07
C VAL A 63 4.77 -7.54 -12.49
N PHE A 64 5.22 -6.55 -13.27
CA PHE A 64 5.72 -6.83 -14.62
C PHE A 64 6.99 -7.65 -14.62
N ASN A 65 7.90 -7.42 -13.67
CA ASN A 65 9.12 -8.21 -13.52
C ASN A 65 8.83 -9.66 -13.09
N ASP A 66 7.84 -9.88 -12.23
CA ASP A 66 7.45 -11.21 -11.77
C ASP A 66 6.84 -12.08 -12.88
N ILE A 67 6.17 -11.43 -13.86
CA ILE A 67 5.55 -12.11 -14.99
C ILE A 67 6.56 -12.30 -16.12
N SER A 68 7.53 -11.41 -16.23
CA SER A 68 8.55 -11.41 -17.29
C SER A 68 9.72 -12.35 -16.97
N PRO A 69 10.28 -13.10 -17.95
CA PRO A 69 9.82 -13.21 -19.33
C PRO A 69 8.72 -14.27 -19.53
N ILE A 70 7.85 -14.05 -20.51
CA ILE A 70 6.88 -15.05 -20.97
C ILE A 70 7.52 -15.77 -22.16
N THR A 71 7.81 -17.06 -22.01
CA THR A 71 8.43 -17.86 -23.05
C THR A 71 7.44 -18.82 -23.70
N ASP A 72 7.61 -19.04 -24.98
CA ASP A 72 6.89 -20.08 -25.70
C ASP A 72 7.28 -21.47 -25.22
N TYR A 73 6.43 -22.47 -25.46
CA TYR A 73 6.65 -23.88 -25.12
C TYR A 73 7.97 -24.41 -25.73
N SER A 74 8.30 -24.01 -26.95
CA SER A 74 9.56 -24.36 -27.63
C SER A 74 10.77 -23.56 -27.13
N GLY A 75 10.56 -22.48 -26.39
CA GLY A 75 11.60 -21.58 -25.89
C GLY A 75 12.26 -20.71 -26.97
N HIS A 76 11.67 -20.65 -28.17
CA HIS A 76 12.18 -19.83 -29.28
C HIS A 76 11.75 -18.38 -29.22
N LEU A 77 10.57 -18.12 -28.67
CA LEU A 77 10.03 -16.79 -28.50
C LEU A 77 10.06 -16.40 -27.01
N SER A 78 10.52 -15.19 -26.72
CA SER A 78 10.52 -14.61 -25.37
C SER A 78 9.94 -13.22 -25.42
N LEU A 79 8.91 -12.98 -24.63
CA LEU A 79 8.28 -11.68 -24.46
C LEU A 79 8.68 -11.10 -23.09
N GLU A 80 9.24 -9.90 -23.11
CA GLU A 80 9.66 -9.19 -21.92
C GLU A 80 8.91 -7.86 -21.79
N PHE A 81 8.50 -7.54 -20.57
CA PHE A 81 7.98 -6.22 -20.22
C PHE A 81 9.15 -5.32 -19.82
N VAL A 82 9.41 -4.27 -20.59
CA VAL A 82 10.59 -3.42 -20.40
C VAL A 82 10.25 -2.24 -19.49
N ASP A 83 9.16 -1.55 -19.80
CA ASP A 83 8.75 -0.33 -19.09
C ASP A 83 7.25 -0.10 -19.26
N PHE A 84 6.68 0.79 -18.46
CA PHE A 84 5.28 1.19 -18.58
C PHE A 84 5.15 2.71 -18.46
N VAL A 85 4.11 3.25 -19.09
CA VAL A 85 3.76 4.65 -19.04
C VAL A 85 2.27 4.79 -18.76
N LEU A 86 1.95 5.49 -17.68
CA LEU A 86 0.58 5.89 -17.36
C LEU A 86 0.33 7.27 -17.99
N CYS A 87 -0.60 7.32 -18.94
CA CYS A 87 -0.93 8.55 -19.69
C CYS A 87 -1.94 9.37 -18.90
N GLU A 88 -1.50 10.08 -17.87
CA GLU A 88 -2.37 10.91 -17.02
C GLU A 88 -2.96 12.11 -17.79
N ASP A 89 -2.31 12.54 -18.86
CA ASP A 89 -2.79 13.62 -19.72
C ASP A 89 -3.96 13.19 -20.64
N ASP A 90 -4.13 11.88 -20.88
CA ASP A 90 -5.15 11.30 -21.76
C ASP A 90 -6.44 10.91 -21.01
N VAL A 91 -6.70 11.50 -19.84
CA VAL A 91 -7.93 11.25 -19.07
C VAL A 91 -9.13 11.83 -19.83
N LYS A 92 -10.12 10.97 -20.11
CA LYS A 92 -11.28 11.31 -20.97
C LYS A 92 -12.26 12.27 -20.30
N TYR A 93 -12.47 12.12 -18.98
CA TYR A 93 -13.49 12.84 -18.23
C TYR A 93 -12.93 13.32 -16.89
N SER A 94 -13.38 14.48 -16.45
CA SER A 94 -13.12 14.96 -15.09
C SER A 94 -13.81 14.10 -14.04
N ILE A 95 -13.45 14.25 -12.77
CA ILE A 95 -14.05 13.50 -11.67
C ILE A 95 -15.57 13.75 -11.59
N GLU A 96 -16.00 15.00 -11.78
CA GLU A 96 -17.40 15.38 -11.74
C GLU A 96 -18.18 14.78 -12.92
N GLU A 97 -17.64 14.88 -14.13
CA GLU A 97 -18.24 14.25 -15.31
C GLU A 97 -18.32 12.73 -15.20
N CYS A 98 -17.34 12.08 -14.59
CA CYS A 98 -17.39 10.64 -14.33
C CYS A 98 -18.55 10.26 -13.41
N LYS A 99 -18.87 11.08 -12.42
CA LYS A 99 -20.01 10.87 -11.52
C LYS A 99 -21.35 11.07 -12.22
N GLU A 100 -21.45 12.06 -13.09
CA GLU A 100 -22.68 12.36 -13.82
C GLU A 100 -22.98 11.34 -14.93
N ARG A 101 -21.93 10.79 -15.55
CA ARG A 101 -22.03 9.87 -16.70
C ARG A 101 -21.90 8.41 -16.34
N ASP A 102 -21.86 8.07 -15.06
CA ASP A 102 -21.59 6.71 -14.60
C ASP A 102 -20.30 6.10 -15.19
N ALA A 103 -19.27 6.94 -15.39
CA ALA A 103 -18.00 6.55 -15.96
C ALA A 103 -16.95 6.29 -14.87
N THR A 104 -15.83 5.69 -15.28
CA THR A 104 -14.68 5.45 -14.40
C THR A 104 -13.60 6.50 -14.64
N TYR A 105 -13.10 7.12 -13.57
CA TYR A 105 -11.97 8.02 -13.62
C TYR A 105 -10.68 7.22 -13.74
N ALA A 106 -10.12 7.13 -14.95
CA ALA A 106 -8.99 6.28 -15.28
C ALA A 106 -8.10 6.90 -16.35
N ALA A 107 -6.84 6.49 -16.37
CA ALA A 107 -5.87 6.84 -17.39
C ALA A 107 -5.41 5.59 -18.15
N PRO A 108 -5.11 5.72 -19.47
CA PRO A 108 -4.58 4.63 -20.27
C PRO A 108 -3.19 4.18 -19.78
N LEU A 109 -3.02 2.89 -19.57
CA LEU A 109 -1.73 2.27 -19.26
C LEU A 109 -1.15 1.67 -20.54
N LYS A 110 0.00 2.17 -20.97
CA LYS A 110 0.78 1.63 -22.08
C LYS A 110 2.02 0.94 -21.54
N VAL A 111 2.31 -0.24 -22.06
CA VAL A 111 3.46 -1.02 -21.63
C VAL A 111 4.36 -1.28 -22.84
N LYS A 112 5.65 -0.98 -22.68
CA LYS A 112 6.65 -1.29 -23.66
C LYS A 112 7.05 -2.73 -23.53
N VAL A 113 6.80 -3.51 -24.56
CA VAL A 113 7.15 -4.93 -24.65
C VAL A 113 8.25 -5.15 -25.67
N ARG A 114 9.11 -6.10 -25.38
CA ARG A 114 10.17 -6.59 -26.24
C ARG A 114 9.91 -8.04 -26.56
N LEU A 115 9.75 -8.35 -27.83
CA LEU A 115 9.69 -9.72 -28.35
C LEU A 115 11.05 -10.11 -28.93
N TYR A 116 11.64 -11.14 -28.38
CA TYR A 116 12.87 -11.73 -28.88
C TYR A 116 12.58 -13.08 -29.56
N ASN A 117 12.97 -13.21 -30.82
CA ASN A 117 12.91 -14.45 -31.58
C ASN A 117 14.31 -15.03 -31.71
N LYS A 118 14.58 -16.15 -31.06
CA LYS A 118 15.88 -16.82 -31.07
C LYS A 118 16.23 -17.49 -32.39
N GLU A 119 15.24 -17.85 -33.23
CA GLU A 119 15.49 -18.49 -34.52
C GLU A 119 15.98 -17.49 -35.56
N THR A 120 15.40 -16.28 -35.56
CA THR A 120 15.77 -15.25 -36.54
C THR A 120 16.70 -14.19 -35.94
N ASP A 121 16.98 -14.28 -34.63
CA ASP A 121 17.78 -13.30 -33.88
C ASP A 121 17.22 -11.87 -33.98
N GLU A 122 15.88 -11.77 -34.15
CA GLU A 122 15.19 -10.51 -34.28
C GLU A 122 14.65 -10.04 -32.92
N ILE A 123 14.81 -8.75 -32.65
CA ILE A 123 14.19 -8.05 -31.49
C ILE A 123 13.19 -7.05 -32.03
N LYS A 124 11.95 -7.15 -31.56
CA LYS A 124 10.88 -6.18 -31.87
C LYS A 124 10.38 -5.55 -30.58
N GLU A 125 10.32 -4.21 -30.56
CA GLU A 125 9.77 -3.45 -29.45
C GLU A 125 8.51 -2.71 -29.90
N HIS A 126 7.47 -2.81 -29.08
CA HIS A 126 6.20 -2.12 -29.31
C HIS A 126 5.59 -1.63 -27.99
N ASP A 127 4.91 -0.50 -28.07
CA ASP A 127 4.07 0.00 -26.97
C ASP A 127 2.67 -0.60 -27.11
N ILE A 128 2.25 -1.36 -26.12
CA ILE A 128 0.95 -2.04 -26.11
C ILE A 128 0.04 -1.35 -25.08
N PHE A 129 -1.18 -1.08 -25.51
CA PHE A 129 -2.24 -0.65 -24.58
C PHE A 129 -2.71 -1.84 -23.74
N MET A 130 -2.52 -1.76 -22.43
CA MET A 130 -2.91 -2.83 -21.50
C MET A 130 -4.33 -2.64 -20.98
N GLY A 131 -4.77 -1.40 -20.85
CA GLY A 131 -6.09 -1.07 -20.33
C GLY A 131 -6.10 0.29 -19.65
N ASP A 132 -7.26 0.67 -19.13
CA ASP A 132 -7.44 1.89 -18.36
C ASP A 132 -7.24 1.58 -16.87
N LEU A 133 -6.27 2.26 -16.23
CA LEU A 133 -5.99 2.13 -14.82
C LEU A 133 -6.75 3.21 -14.03
N PRO A 134 -7.58 2.85 -13.05
CA PRO A 134 -8.28 3.82 -12.23
C PRO A 134 -7.32 4.74 -11.47
N LEU A 135 -7.58 6.04 -11.49
CA LEU A 135 -6.81 7.04 -10.78
C LEU A 135 -7.43 7.36 -9.42
N MET A 136 -6.57 7.57 -8.44
CA MET A 136 -6.98 7.99 -7.11
C MET A 136 -7.24 9.51 -7.09
N THR A 137 -8.35 9.90 -6.48
CA THR A 137 -8.68 11.31 -6.25
C THR A 137 -7.85 11.91 -5.12
N GLU A 138 -7.87 13.22 -4.96
CA GLU A 138 -7.20 13.91 -3.85
C GLU A 138 -7.70 13.46 -2.47
N THR A 139 -8.93 12.98 -2.39
CA THR A 139 -9.54 12.46 -1.16
C THR A 139 -9.21 11.00 -0.86
N GLY A 140 -8.40 10.34 -1.70
CA GLY A 140 -8.00 8.94 -1.52
C GLY A 140 -9.06 7.93 -1.97
N THR A 141 -10.02 8.36 -2.78
CA THR A 141 -11.09 7.53 -3.34
C THR A 141 -10.86 7.22 -4.81
N PHE A 142 -11.57 6.23 -5.33
CA PHE A 142 -11.64 5.91 -6.75
C PHE A 142 -13.07 6.11 -7.24
N VAL A 143 -13.24 6.71 -8.40
CA VAL A 143 -14.54 6.83 -9.06
C VAL A 143 -14.66 5.72 -10.08
N ILE A 144 -15.52 4.74 -9.80
CA ILE A 144 -15.75 3.58 -10.66
C ILE A 144 -17.23 3.49 -10.98
N ASN A 145 -17.56 3.58 -12.27
CA ASN A 145 -18.95 3.61 -12.73
C ASN A 145 -19.78 4.66 -11.99
N GLY A 146 -19.23 5.88 -11.88
CA GLY A 146 -19.89 7.00 -11.21
C GLY A 146 -19.89 6.96 -9.67
N ALA A 147 -19.56 5.85 -9.04
CA ALA A 147 -19.57 5.70 -7.59
C ALA A 147 -18.18 5.90 -7.00
N GLU A 148 -18.08 6.70 -5.94
CA GLU A 148 -16.85 6.80 -5.15
C GLU A 148 -16.65 5.53 -4.31
N ARG A 149 -15.48 4.93 -4.45
CA ARG A 149 -15.10 3.71 -3.74
C ARG A 149 -13.75 3.89 -3.06
N VAL A 150 -13.56 3.20 -1.95
CA VAL A 150 -12.30 3.19 -1.19
C VAL A 150 -11.79 1.76 -1.08
N ILE A 151 -10.49 1.59 -1.25
CA ILE A 151 -9.83 0.31 -0.98
C ILE A 151 -9.56 0.22 0.51
N VAL A 152 -10.16 -0.78 1.15
CA VAL A 152 -9.96 -1.03 2.58
C VAL A 152 -8.75 -1.93 2.77
N SER A 153 -7.85 -1.55 3.68
CA SER A 153 -6.70 -2.37 4.05
C SER A 153 -7.16 -3.68 4.69
N GLN A 154 -6.59 -4.80 4.25
CA GLN A 154 -6.89 -6.13 4.77
C GLN A 154 -5.67 -6.70 5.46
N LEU A 155 -5.88 -7.33 6.62
CA LEU A 155 -4.85 -8.10 7.30
C LEU A 155 -4.79 -9.51 6.72
N VAL A 156 -3.63 -9.89 6.25
CA VAL A 156 -3.35 -11.22 5.71
C VAL A 156 -2.19 -11.83 6.48
N ARG A 157 -2.12 -13.17 6.53
CA ARG A 157 -0.95 -13.85 7.09
C ARG A 157 0.28 -13.56 6.23
N SER A 158 1.39 -13.23 6.87
CA SER A 158 2.66 -13.05 6.16
C SER A 158 3.15 -14.39 5.59
N PRO A 159 3.84 -14.39 4.45
CA PRO A 159 4.55 -15.57 3.97
C PRO A 159 5.54 -16.09 5.03
N GLY A 160 5.62 -17.39 5.18
CA GLY A 160 6.50 -18.03 6.18
C GLY A 160 6.05 -19.43 6.56
N ILE A 161 6.68 -19.98 7.59
CA ILE A 161 6.35 -21.29 8.14
C ILE A 161 5.76 -21.09 9.53
N TYR A 162 4.56 -21.63 9.73
CA TYR A 162 3.83 -21.57 11.00
C TYR A 162 3.83 -22.96 11.61
N TYR A 163 4.31 -23.06 12.85
CA TYR A 163 4.40 -24.32 13.57
C TYR A 163 3.28 -24.41 14.60
N GLU A 164 2.61 -25.55 14.65
CA GLU A 164 1.55 -25.84 15.61
C GLU A 164 1.84 -27.14 16.36
N ILE A 165 1.43 -27.18 17.62
CA ILE A 165 1.52 -28.37 18.46
C ILE A 165 0.10 -28.86 18.74
N GLY A 166 -0.22 -30.03 18.23
CA GLY A 166 -1.50 -30.70 18.45
C GLY A 166 -1.34 -31.95 19.29
N HIS A 167 -2.48 -32.55 19.67
CA HIS A 167 -2.50 -33.84 20.35
C HIS A 167 -3.45 -34.79 19.61
N ASP A 168 -3.01 -36.01 19.40
CA ASP A 168 -3.86 -37.07 18.86
C ASP A 168 -4.89 -37.53 19.91
N LYS A 169 -5.93 -38.25 19.48
CA LYS A 169 -6.97 -38.83 20.35
C LYS A 169 -6.42 -39.72 21.47
N ILE A 170 -5.22 -40.23 21.29
CA ILE A 170 -4.50 -41.08 22.24
C ILE A 170 -3.61 -40.27 23.21
N GLY A 171 -3.57 -38.92 23.04
CA GLY A 171 -2.72 -38.02 23.85
C GLY A 171 -1.28 -37.90 23.38
N LYS A 172 -0.92 -38.45 22.19
CA LYS A 172 0.41 -38.28 21.60
C LYS A 172 0.54 -36.87 21.04
N THR A 173 1.64 -36.19 21.36
CA THR A 173 1.95 -34.86 20.80
C THR A 173 2.32 -35.00 19.33
N LEU A 174 1.64 -34.18 18.49
CA LEU A 174 1.91 -34.07 17.08
C LEU A 174 2.42 -32.65 16.79
N TYR A 175 3.39 -32.56 15.93
CA TYR A 175 3.93 -31.29 15.44
C TYR A 175 3.52 -31.16 13.97
N SER A 176 2.79 -30.10 13.66
CA SER A 176 2.41 -29.76 12.30
C SER A 176 3.05 -28.43 11.89
N CYS A 177 3.22 -28.23 10.60
CA CYS A 177 3.69 -26.95 10.07
C CYS A 177 2.91 -26.62 8.82
N THR A 178 2.50 -25.36 8.72
CA THR A 178 1.88 -24.80 7.51
C THR A 178 2.87 -23.88 6.84
N VAL A 179 3.18 -24.17 5.58
CA VAL A 179 4.04 -23.33 4.74
C VAL A 179 3.17 -22.42 3.90
N ILE A 180 3.25 -21.12 4.14
CA ILE A 180 2.53 -20.09 3.38
C ILE A 180 3.51 -19.41 2.44
N PRO A 181 3.45 -19.68 1.13
CA PRO A 181 4.31 -19.01 0.16
C PRO A 181 3.79 -17.58 -0.11
N ASN A 182 4.66 -16.73 -0.66
CA ASN A 182 4.26 -15.41 -1.14
C ASN A 182 3.25 -15.52 -2.30
N ARG A 183 3.43 -16.55 -3.15
CA ARG A 183 2.55 -16.84 -4.30
C ARG A 183 2.48 -18.36 -4.50
N GLY A 184 1.27 -18.91 -4.48
CA GLY A 184 1.03 -20.34 -4.68
C GLY A 184 0.11 -20.95 -3.64
N ALA A 185 0.00 -22.28 -3.65
CA ALA A 185 -0.82 -23.03 -2.72
C ALA A 185 -0.14 -23.19 -1.36
N TRP A 186 -0.95 -23.26 -0.30
CA TRP A 186 -0.46 -23.57 1.04
C TRP A 186 -0.15 -25.07 1.13
N LEU A 187 0.89 -25.40 1.87
CA LEU A 187 1.31 -26.77 2.17
C LEU A 187 1.19 -27.02 3.68
N GLU A 188 0.60 -28.13 4.04
CA GLU A 188 0.48 -28.62 5.42
C GLU A 188 1.19 -29.97 5.57
#